data_20b30e195be810947ce929a83eeb2e80
#
_entry.id   20b30e195be810947ce929a83eeb2e80
#
_cell.length_a   1.000
_cell.length_b   1.000
_cell.length_c   1.000
_cell.angle_alpha   90.00
_cell.angle_beta   90.00
_cell.angle_gamma   90.00
#
_symmetry.space_group_name_H-M   'P 1'
#
loop_
_entity.id
_entity.type
_entity.pdbx_description
1 polymer ?
#
loop_
_entity_poly.entity_id
_entity_poly.type
_entity_poly.pdbx_seq_one_letter_code
_entity_poly.pdbx_strand_id
1 'polypeptide(L)'
;MTDEIDQLLIGALMEDSRKSLKALAALSGLSSPSVAERIRKLEEREVIKGYTVEVDPKAFGYQLQAIIRIRPLPGQLQEVERQIQNIPQFTECDKVTGEDCFIARLSVRSIEQLDTLLDNLNAYAETNTAIIKKSPVKRRLPPMA
;
A
#
# COMPACT_ATOMS: atom_id res chain seq x y z
N MET A 1 20.14 -8.86 2.23
CA MET A 1 20.62 -7.52 1.82
C MET A 1 20.85 -7.46 0.34
N THR A 2 20.85 -6.30 -0.24
CA THR A 2 21.04 -6.06 -1.66
C THR A 2 22.38 -5.36 -1.88
N ASP A 3 23.07 -5.67 -2.98
CA ASP A 3 24.29 -4.95 -3.37
C ASP A 3 23.94 -3.67 -4.18
N GLU A 4 24.97 -2.91 -4.55
CA GLU A 4 24.79 -1.65 -5.28
C GLU A 4 24.11 -1.84 -6.64
N ILE A 5 24.40 -2.94 -7.34
CA ILE A 5 23.78 -3.24 -8.62
C ILE A 5 22.32 -3.60 -8.44
N ASP A 6 21.99 -4.39 -7.43
CA ASP A 6 20.60 -4.69 -7.08
C ASP A 6 19.81 -3.41 -6.77
N GLN A 7 20.39 -2.50 -6.00
CA GLN A 7 19.75 -1.23 -5.67
C GLN A 7 19.56 -0.35 -6.90
N LEU A 8 20.53 -0.33 -7.81
CA LEU A 8 20.42 0.38 -9.08
C LEU A 8 19.25 -0.17 -9.92
N LEU A 9 19.15 -1.49 -10.04
CA LEU A 9 18.07 -2.15 -10.79
C LEU A 9 16.71 -1.89 -10.14
N ILE A 10 16.61 -2.00 -8.83
CA ILE A 10 15.37 -1.71 -8.10
C ILE A 10 14.96 -0.26 -8.31
N GLY A 11 15.89 0.69 -8.18
CA GLY A 11 15.62 2.10 -8.40
C GLY A 11 15.10 2.39 -9.81
N ALA A 12 15.71 1.78 -10.81
CA ALA A 12 15.29 1.93 -12.20
C ALA A 12 13.88 1.37 -12.44
N LEU A 13 13.58 0.19 -11.86
CA LEU A 13 12.25 -0.42 -11.96
C LEU A 13 11.18 0.35 -11.18
N MET A 14 11.57 1.03 -10.12
CA MET A 14 10.65 1.91 -9.38
C MET A 14 10.25 3.13 -10.20
N GLU A 15 11.17 3.67 -10.99
CA GLU A 15 10.87 4.78 -11.91
C GLU A 15 9.99 4.34 -13.06
N ASP A 16 10.30 3.16 -13.62
CA ASP A 16 9.56 2.57 -14.74
C ASP A 16 9.65 1.04 -14.65
N SER A 17 8.60 0.42 -14.12
CA SER A 17 8.53 -1.04 -13.97
C SER A 17 8.49 -1.79 -15.30
N ARG A 18 8.25 -1.10 -16.41
CA ARG A 18 8.22 -1.66 -17.76
C ARG A 18 9.55 -1.49 -18.52
N LYS A 19 10.57 -0.99 -17.85
CA LYS A 19 11.89 -0.81 -18.46
C LYS A 19 12.41 -2.16 -18.99
N SER A 20 12.92 -2.16 -20.22
CA SER A 20 13.41 -3.38 -20.87
C SER A 20 14.69 -3.90 -20.22
N LEU A 21 14.94 -5.20 -20.38
CA LEU A 21 16.22 -5.80 -19.93
C LEU A 21 17.40 -5.13 -20.61
N LYS A 22 17.27 -4.76 -21.88
CA LYS A 22 18.31 -4.01 -22.61
C LYS A 22 18.63 -2.68 -21.96
N ALA A 23 17.59 -1.91 -21.57
CA ALA A 23 17.77 -0.63 -20.89
C ALA A 23 18.41 -0.82 -19.51
N LEU A 24 17.98 -1.83 -18.76
CA LEU A 24 18.55 -2.15 -17.45
C LEU A 24 20.01 -2.61 -17.57
N ALA A 25 20.32 -3.39 -18.59
CA ALA A 25 21.69 -3.81 -18.89
C ALA A 25 22.59 -2.60 -19.16
N ALA A 26 22.12 -1.66 -19.97
CA ALA A 26 22.87 -0.44 -20.26
C ALA A 26 23.16 0.39 -19.00
N LEU A 27 22.18 0.49 -18.08
CA LEU A 27 22.34 1.22 -16.81
C LEU A 27 23.30 0.54 -15.85
N SER A 28 23.28 -0.80 -15.79
CA SER A 28 24.04 -1.58 -14.81
C SER A 28 25.43 -1.98 -15.27
N GLY A 29 25.70 -1.89 -16.57
CA GLY A 29 26.93 -2.42 -17.16
C GLY A 29 26.96 -3.94 -17.27
N LEU A 30 25.84 -4.61 -17.02
CA LEU A 30 25.71 -6.06 -17.14
C LEU A 30 25.09 -6.47 -18.48
N SER A 31 25.20 -7.75 -18.83
CA SER A 31 24.44 -8.32 -19.95
C SER A 31 22.96 -8.48 -19.58
N SER A 32 22.10 -8.53 -20.59
CA SER A 32 20.67 -8.77 -20.37
C SER A 32 20.38 -10.08 -19.60
N PRO A 33 21.04 -11.21 -19.92
CA PRO A 33 20.86 -12.43 -19.12
C PRO A 33 21.27 -12.26 -17.64
N SER A 34 22.35 -11.53 -17.37
CA SER A 34 22.80 -11.27 -16.00
C SER A 34 21.80 -10.41 -15.22
N VAL A 35 21.23 -9.40 -15.89
CA VAL A 35 20.16 -8.57 -15.29
C VAL A 35 18.93 -9.43 -14.97
N ALA A 36 18.48 -10.24 -15.93
CA ALA A 36 17.34 -11.12 -15.74
C ALA A 36 17.54 -12.07 -14.56
N GLU A 37 18.73 -12.63 -14.40
CA GLU A 37 19.06 -13.53 -13.29
C GLU A 37 19.05 -12.79 -11.95
N ARG A 38 19.57 -11.57 -11.89
CA ARG A 38 19.53 -10.76 -10.66
C ARG A 38 18.11 -10.43 -10.25
N ILE A 39 17.26 -10.02 -11.20
CA ILE A 39 15.86 -9.71 -10.94
C ILE A 39 15.12 -10.95 -10.43
N ARG A 40 15.35 -12.10 -11.09
CA ARG A 40 14.77 -13.37 -10.66
C ARG A 40 15.12 -13.71 -9.20
N LYS A 41 16.37 -13.53 -8.81
CA LYS A 41 16.81 -13.75 -7.43
C LYS A 41 16.17 -12.76 -6.43
N LEU A 42 16.00 -11.50 -6.84
CA LEU A 42 15.32 -10.50 -6.02
C LEU A 42 13.84 -10.85 -5.81
N GLU A 43 13.19 -11.39 -6.82
CA GLU A 43 11.82 -11.88 -6.72
C GLU A 43 11.72 -13.11 -5.83
N GLU A 44 12.61 -14.11 -6.02
CA GLU A 44 12.66 -15.32 -5.19
C GLU A 44 12.88 -15.03 -3.70
N ARG A 45 13.73 -14.04 -3.41
CA ARG A 45 14.03 -13.61 -2.05
C ARG A 45 12.97 -12.66 -1.50
N GLU A 46 11.92 -12.39 -2.25
CA GLU A 46 10.85 -11.47 -1.89
C GLU A 46 11.32 -10.04 -1.58
N VAL A 47 12.47 -9.64 -2.13
CA VAL A 47 12.90 -8.23 -2.13
C VAL A 47 12.03 -7.43 -3.08
N ILE A 48 11.82 -7.95 -4.29
CA ILE A 48 10.77 -7.48 -5.20
C ILE A 48 9.56 -8.36 -4.95
N LYS A 49 8.50 -7.79 -4.40
CA LYS A 49 7.29 -8.53 -4.02
C LYS A 49 6.26 -8.60 -5.13
N GLY A 50 6.37 -7.76 -6.13
CA GLY A 50 5.46 -7.74 -7.26
C GLY A 50 5.58 -6.47 -8.08
N TYR A 51 4.78 -6.43 -9.13
CA TYR A 51 4.66 -5.30 -10.05
C TYR A 51 3.20 -4.91 -10.11
N THR A 52 2.93 -3.63 -10.14
CA THR A 52 1.57 -3.12 -10.18
C THR A 52 1.49 -1.83 -10.97
N VAL A 53 0.28 -1.36 -11.19
CA VAL A 53 0.01 -0.03 -11.74
C VAL A 53 -0.55 0.86 -10.65
N GLU A 54 -0.14 2.12 -10.64
CA GLU A 54 -0.78 3.13 -9.81
C GLU A 54 -1.96 3.71 -10.58
N VAL A 55 -3.12 3.70 -9.96
CA VAL A 55 -4.34 4.21 -10.56
C VAL A 55 -4.94 5.26 -9.64
N ASP A 56 -5.41 6.37 -10.23
CA ASP A 56 -6.13 7.38 -9.48
C ASP A 56 -7.53 6.84 -9.12
N PRO A 57 -7.86 6.71 -7.83
CA PRO A 57 -9.18 6.22 -7.42
C PRO A 57 -10.35 7.07 -7.94
N LYS A 58 -10.11 8.34 -8.24
CA LYS A 58 -11.11 9.23 -8.84
C LYS A 58 -11.60 8.73 -10.19
N ALA A 59 -10.74 8.01 -10.94
CA ALA A 59 -11.12 7.40 -12.21
C ALA A 59 -12.23 6.35 -12.05
N PHE A 60 -12.37 5.78 -10.86
CA PHE A 60 -13.42 4.83 -10.51
C PHE A 60 -14.58 5.48 -9.73
N GLY A 61 -14.58 6.80 -9.61
CA GLY A 61 -15.64 7.53 -8.92
C GLY A 61 -15.42 7.74 -7.43
N TYR A 62 -14.27 7.35 -6.89
CA TYR A 62 -13.95 7.54 -5.47
C TYR A 62 -13.37 8.94 -5.26
N GLN A 63 -14.22 9.87 -4.83
CA GLN A 63 -13.87 11.29 -4.71
C GLN A 63 -13.16 11.62 -3.40
N LEU A 64 -13.32 10.80 -2.37
CA LEU A 64 -12.79 11.05 -1.03
C LEU A 64 -11.91 9.90 -0.56
N GLN A 65 -10.83 10.25 0.11
CA GLN A 65 -10.00 9.31 0.85
C GLN A 65 -9.97 9.74 2.32
N ALA A 66 -10.00 8.75 3.20
CA ALA A 66 -9.99 8.99 4.63
C ALA A 66 -8.96 8.10 5.33
N ILE A 67 -8.50 8.57 6.48
CA ILE A 67 -7.75 7.78 7.44
C ILE A 67 -8.64 7.59 8.65
N ILE A 68 -8.75 6.35 9.11
CA ILE A 68 -9.57 5.99 10.26
C ILE A 68 -8.70 5.31 11.31
N ARG A 69 -8.84 5.77 12.55
CA ARG A 69 -8.35 5.08 13.73
C ARG A 69 -9.51 4.28 14.31
N ILE A 70 -9.27 3.01 14.53
CA ILE A 70 -10.31 2.06 14.95
C ILE A 70 -9.86 1.41 16.24
N ARG A 71 -10.68 1.62 17.29
CA ARG A 71 -10.47 1.01 18.60
C ARG A 71 -11.58 -0.03 18.83
N PRO A 72 -11.26 -1.32 18.73
CA PRO A 72 -12.25 -2.35 19.04
C PRO A 72 -12.73 -2.25 20.49
N LEU A 73 -14.02 -2.49 20.71
CA LEU A 73 -14.56 -2.68 22.03
C LEU A 73 -13.98 -3.95 22.66
N PRO A 74 -13.99 -4.07 24.01
CA PRO A 74 -13.44 -5.26 24.66
C PRO A 74 -14.04 -6.55 24.09
N GLY A 75 -13.16 -7.50 23.71
CA GLY A 75 -13.56 -8.77 23.14
C GLY A 75 -13.94 -8.76 21.66
N GLN A 76 -13.90 -7.61 20.98
CA GLN A 76 -14.35 -7.48 19.59
C GLN A 76 -13.20 -7.37 18.56
N LEU A 77 -11.97 -7.56 18.98
CA LEU A 77 -10.79 -7.37 18.10
C LEU A 77 -10.88 -8.22 16.82
N GLN A 78 -11.20 -9.50 16.95
CA GLN A 78 -11.26 -10.41 15.80
C GLN A 78 -12.42 -10.08 14.86
N GLU A 79 -13.58 -9.72 15.41
CA GLU A 79 -14.74 -9.34 14.62
C GLU A 79 -14.48 -8.05 13.84
N VAL A 80 -13.85 -7.06 14.47
CA VAL A 80 -13.48 -5.79 13.80
C VAL A 80 -12.51 -6.07 12.67
N GLU A 81 -11.49 -6.87 12.91
CA GLU A 81 -10.50 -7.25 11.88
C GLU A 81 -11.17 -7.94 10.69
N ARG A 82 -12.09 -8.87 10.97
CA ARG A 82 -12.86 -9.55 9.92
C ARG A 82 -13.70 -8.59 9.10
N GLN A 83 -14.37 -7.65 9.74
CA GLN A 83 -15.19 -6.66 9.04
C GLN A 83 -14.34 -5.74 8.16
N ILE A 84 -13.20 -5.27 8.64
CA ILE A 84 -12.28 -4.45 7.86
C ILE A 84 -11.83 -5.22 6.61
N GLN A 85 -11.46 -6.48 6.76
CA GLN A 85 -11.03 -7.33 5.63
C GLN A 85 -12.12 -7.52 4.58
N ASN A 86 -13.38 -7.52 4.99
CA ASN A 86 -14.53 -7.75 4.11
C ASN A 86 -15.13 -6.48 3.50
N ILE A 87 -14.64 -5.31 3.86
CA ILE A 87 -15.08 -4.05 3.28
C ILE A 87 -14.05 -3.60 2.24
N PRO A 88 -14.36 -3.74 0.93
CA PRO A 88 -13.37 -3.51 -0.12
C PRO A 88 -12.93 -2.05 -0.27
N GLN A 89 -13.66 -1.10 0.30
CA GLN A 89 -13.28 0.31 0.32
C GLN A 89 -12.06 0.59 1.21
N PHE A 90 -11.75 -0.30 2.15
CA PHE A 90 -10.49 -0.24 2.87
C PHE A 90 -9.36 -0.66 1.94
N THR A 91 -8.48 0.26 1.63
CA THR A 91 -7.35 0.04 0.74
C THR A 91 -6.07 -0.36 1.46
N GLU A 92 -5.94 0.03 2.71
CA GLU A 92 -4.83 -0.34 3.59
C GLU A 92 -5.34 -0.39 5.02
N CYS A 93 -4.78 -1.29 5.81
CA CYS A 93 -5.03 -1.35 7.25
C CYS A 93 -3.81 -1.95 7.94
N ASP A 94 -3.34 -1.24 8.97
CA ASP A 94 -2.26 -1.72 9.82
C ASP A 94 -2.80 -1.93 11.23
N LYS A 95 -2.43 -3.07 11.83
CA LYS A 95 -2.60 -3.31 13.26
C LYS A 95 -1.39 -2.68 13.96
N VAL A 96 -1.63 -1.78 14.89
CA VAL A 96 -0.59 -1.00 15.54
C VAL A 96 -0.58 -1.25 17.05
N THR A 97 0.53 -0.89 17.68
CA THR A 97 0.60 -0.84 19.15
C THR A 97 -0.16 0.39 19.65
N GLY A 98 -0.70 0.30 20.87
CA GLY A 98 -1.45 1.39 21.49
C GLY A 98 -2.95 1.11 21.52
N GLU A 99 -3.71 2.12 21.93
CA GLU A 99 -5.15 1.96 22.18
C GLU A 99 -5.99 1.80 20.92
N ASP A 100 -5.59 2.43 19.82
CA ASP A 100 -6.39 2.46 18.60
C ASP A 100 -6.41 1.12 17.85
N CYS A 101 -5.48 0.23 18.10
CA CYS A 101 -5.31 -1.08 17.47
C CYS A 101 -5.16 -1.08 15.95
N PHE A 102 -6.02 -0.35 15.21
CA PHE A 102 -6.00 -0.29 13.75
C PHE A 102 -5.93 1.14 13.25
N ILE A 103 -5.10 1.36 12.24
CA ILE A 103 -5.09 2.58 11.44
C ILE A 103 -5.30 2.14 9.99
N ALA A 104 -6.31 2.70 9.34
CA ALA A 104 -6.71 2.26 8.02
C ALA A 104 -6.91 3.44 7.07
N ARG A 105 -6.73 3.16 5.77
CA ARG A 105 -7.11 4.06 4.67
C ARG A 105 -8.29 3.47 3.95
N LEU A 106 -9.22 4.35 3.55
CA LEU A 106 -10.30 3.93 2.68
C LEU A 106 -10.60 4.98 1.63
N SER A 107 -11.15 4.50 0.52
CA SER A 107 -11.66 5.35 -0.57
C SER A 107 -13.16 5.22 -0.61
N VAL A 108 -13.86 6.34 -0.66
CA VAL A 108 -15.31 6.40 -0.70
C VAL A 108 -15.79 7.39 -1.77
N ARG A 109 -17.02 7.19 -2.24
CA ARG A 109 -17.62 8.03 -3.26
C ARG A 109 -18.18 9.32 -2.68
N SER A 110 -18.60 9.29 -1.41
CA SER A 110 -19.27 10.40 -0.74
C SER A 110 -19.13 10.26 0.77
N ILE A 111 -19.45 11.34 1.49
CA ILE A 111 -19.55 11.30 2.95
C ILE A 111 -20.65 10.35 3.40
N GLU A 112 -21.75 10.28 2.66
CA GLU A 112 -22.87 9.37 2.96
C GLU A 112 -22.41 7.90 2.89
N GLN A 113 -21.61 7.54 1.90
CA GLN A 113 -21.05 6.19 1.82
C GLN A 113 -20.14 5.91 3.01
N LEU A 114 -19.30 6.87 3.39
CA LEU A 114 -18.43 6.76 4.55
C LEU A 114 -19.24 6.46 5.82
N ASP A 115 -20.28 7.23 6.06
CA ASP A 115 -21.15 7.04 7.23
C ASP A 115 -21.79 5.65 7.22
N THR A 116 -22.27 5.19 6.07
CA THR A 116 -22.86 3.86 5.94
C THR A 116 -21.86 2.75 6.26
N LEU A 117 -20.64 2.86 5.77
CA LEU A 117 -19.59 1.87 6.05
C LEU A 117 -19.20 1.86 7.53
N LEU A 118 -19.12 3.02 8.16
CA LEU A 118 -18.75 3.14 9.56
C LEU A 118 -19.87 2.68 10.51
N ASP A 119 -21.13 2.84 10.12
CA ASP A 119 -22.26 2.36 10.93
C ASP A 119 -22.14 0.87 11.24
N ASN A 120 -21.64 0.08 10.29
CA ASN A 120 -21.42 -1.35 10.50
C ASN A 120 -20.32 -1.64 11.52
N LEU A 121 -19.30 -0.78 11.59
CA LEU A 121 -18.20 -0.92 12.55
C LEU A 121 -18.54 -0.38 13.93
N ASN A 122 -19.42 0.59 14.01
CA ASN A 122 -19.73 1.31 15.26
C ASN A 122 -20.35 0.40 16.33
N ALA A 123 -20.93 -0.72 15.93
CA ALA A 123 -21.44 -1.72 16.88
C ALA A 123 -20.31 -2.43 17.66
N TYR A 124 -19.10 -2.47 17.10
CA TYR A 124 -17.98 -3.27 17.62
C TYR A 124 -16.75 -2.45 17.95
N ALA A 125 -16.70 -1.19 17.58
CA ALA A 125 -15.52 -0.36 17.74
C ALA A 125 -15.88 1.13 17.85
N GLU A 126 -14.99 1.88 18.47
CA GLU A 126 -14.97 3.33 18.38
C GLU A 126 -14.10 3.73 17.20
N THR A 127 -14.53 4.69 16.42
CA THR A 127 -13.80 5.16 15.23
C THR A 127 -13.55 6.66 15.29
N ASN A 128 -12.41 7.06 14.74
CA ASN A 128 -12.05 8.47 14.56
C ASN A 128 -11.57 8.64 13.13
N THR A 129 -12.30 9.45 12.34
CA THR A 129 -12.09 9.59 10.90
C THR A 129 -11.56 10.96 10.56
N ALA A 130 -10.55 10.98 9.68
CA ALA A 130 -10.03 12.21 9.08
C ALA A 130 -10.08 12.11 7.56
N ILE A 131 -10.60 13.14 6.91
CA ILE A 131 -10.61 13.23 5.45
C ILE A 131 -9.24 13.75 4.99
N ILE A 132 -8.65 13.08 4.01
CA ILE A 132 -7.37 13.49 3.44
C ILE A 132 -7.60 14.68 2.52
N LYS A 133 -6.99 15.81 2.84
CA LYS A 133 -7.03 17.00 1.98
C LYS A 133 -5.99 16.91 0.88
N LYS A 134 -4.78 16.53 1.24
CA LYS A 134 -3.60 16.52 0.37
C LYS A 134 -2.55 15.60 0.97
N SER A 135 -1.79 14.93 0.12
CA SER A 135 -0.67 14.07 0.54
C SER A 135 0.65 14.71 0.10
N PRO A 136 1.33 15.45 0.98
CA PRO A 136 2.65 16.03 0.66
C PRO A 136 3.69 14.99 0.31
N VAL A 137 3.57 13.80 0.89
CA VAL A 137 4.42 12.65 0.57
C VAL A 137 3.50 11.52 0.16
N LYS A 138 3.47 11.21 -1.13
CA LYS A 138 2.79 10.04 -1.64
C LYS A 138 3.60 8.80 -1.29
N ARG A 139 2.95 7.64 -1.28
CA ARG A 139 3.64 6.38 -0.98
C ARG A 139 4.91 6.24 -1.81
N ARG A 140 6.01 6.00 -1.14
CA ARG A 140 7.32 5.75 -1.73
C ARG A 140 8.12 4.85 -0.81
N LEU A 141 9.21 4.28 -1.31
CA LEU A 141 10.12 3.51 -0.45
C LEU A 141 11.01 4.45 0.39
N PRO A 142 11.48 3.98 1.55
CA PRO A 142 12.54 4.66 2.26
C PRO A 142 13.82 4.67 1.42
N PRO A 143 14.78 5.57 1.72
CA PRO A 143 16.04 5.58 0.99
C PRO A 143 16.75 4.24 1.05
N MET A 144 17.29 3.83 -0.07
CA MET A 144 18.20 2.69 -0.11
C MET A 144 19.56 3.10 0.47
N ALA A 145 20.18 2.17 1.14
CA ALA A 145 21.46 2.43 1.84
C ALA A 145 22.58 2.83 0.86
#